data_2aec6b7942a6c7598f3de88ae092eec9
#
_entry.id   2aec6b7942a6c7598f3de88ae092eec9
#
_cell.length_a   1.000
_cell.length_b   1.000
_cell.length_c   1.000
_cell.angle_alpha   90.00
_cell.angle_beta   90.00
_cell.angle_gamma   90.00
#
_symmetry.space_group_name_H-M   'P 1'
#
loop_
_entity.id
_entity.type
_entity.pdbx_description
1 polymer ?
#
loop_
_entity_poly.entity_id
_entity_poly.type
_entity_poly.pdbx_seq_one_letter_code
_entity_poly.pdbx_strand_id
1 'polypeptide(L)'
;MHHSLYRFPVKAELWEDIFDQSINGMYSNWNVGGHDVGTDVICESVGTKYQNKSGDINLKKGTIVWSGHRTTSHKTIEDKIKFISKKHCDEYVMLGRNKKEWNTGNKSYYFIHFDASKIDYSKLKWSETYSKTGKLTGWVGVNDKLPYSAKISLSMSAQLWTECSIDYLENI
;
A
#
# COMPACT_ATOMS: atom_id res chain seq x y z
N MET A 1 18.38 -5.85 -15.14
CA MET A 1 18.88 -4.69 -15.93
C MET A 1 18.60 -3.35 -15.26
N HIS A 2 17.37 -3.07 -14.79
CA HIS A 2 17.05 -1.79 -14.11
C HIS A 2 18.00 -1.45 -12.95
N HIS A 3 18.34 -2.40 -12.09
CA HIS A 3 19.20 -2.22 -10.93
C HIS A 3 20.64 -1.81 -11.26
N SER A 4 21.17 -2.25 -12.39
CA SER A 4 22.53 -1.91 -12.81
C SER A 4 22.63 -0.53 -13.47
N LEU A 5 21.51 -0.04 -14.00
CA LEU A 5 21.47 1.23 -14.73
C LEU A 5 20.98 2.41 -13.87
N TYR A 6 20.19 2.16 -12.82
CA TYR A 6 19.57 3.21 -12.02
C TYR A 6 19.91 3.09 -10.54
N ARG A 7 20.24 4.22 -9.91
CA ARG A 7 20.49 4.31 -8.46
C ARG A 7 19.22 4.28 -7.64
N PHE A 8 18.06 4.50 -8.26
CA PHE A 8 16.77 4.60 -7.59
C PHE A 8 15.93 3.33 -7.78
N PRO A 9 15.07 3.00 -6.83
CA PRO A 9 14.13 1.90 -6.98
C PRO A 9 13.13 2.16 -8.12
N VAL A 10 12.53 1.09 -8.62
CA VAL A 10 11.44 1.15 -9.60
C VAL A 10 10.33 2.05 -9.07
N LYS A 11 9.87 2.99 -9.86
CA LYS A 11 8.74 3.86 -9.53
C LYS A 11 7.43 3.07 -9.62
N ALA A 12 6.41 3.56 -8.90
CA ALA A 12 5.11 2.92 -8.84
C ALA A 12 4.49 2.73 -10.24
N GLU A 13 4.53 3.77 -11.06
CA GLU A 13 3.96 3.75 -12.42
C GLU A 13 4.60 2.65 -13.29
N LEU A 14 5.93 2.51 -13.24
CA LEU A 14 6.61 1.46 -14.00
C LEU A 14 6.28 0.06 -13.47
N TRP A 15 6.08 -0.08 -12.15
CA TRP A 15 5.66 -1.35 -11.57
C TRP A 15 4.24 -1.72 -11.99
N GLU A 16 3.33 -0.76 -12.03
CA GLU A 16 1.96 -0.94 -12.51
C GLU A 16 1.94 -1.43 -13.95
N ASP A 17 2.73 -0.81 -14.84
CA ASP A 17 2.87 -1.22 -16.24
C ASP A 17 3.43 -2.63 -16.40
N ILE A 18 4.50 -2.96 -15.64
CA ILE A 18 5.11 -4.29 -15.68
C ILE A 18 4.11 -5.35 -15.25
N PHE A 19 3.33 -5.07 -14.20
CA PHE A 19 2.35 -6.00 -13.69
C PHE A 19 1.18 -6.18 -14.66
N ASP A 20 0.62 -5.10 -15.20
CA ASP A 20 -0.45 -5.15 -16.20
C ASP A 20 -0.04 -5.98 -17.42
N GLN A 21 1.15 -5.71 -17.97
CA GLN A 21 1.69 -6.47 -19.08
C GLN A 21 1.92 -7.97 -18.75
N SER A 22 2.20 -8.28 -17.48
CA SER A 22 2.43 -9.66 -17.04
C SER A 22 1.14 -10.49 -17.02
N ILE A 23 0.01 -9.88 -16.67
CA ILE A 23 -1.27 -10.59 -16.51
C ILE A 23 -2.20 -10.47 -17.72
N ASN A 24 -2.17 -9.36 -18.45
CA ASN A 24 -3.05 -9.09 -19.60
C ASN A 24 -2.32 -9.18 -20.96
N GLY A 25 -0.99 -9.32 -20.96
CA GLY A 25 -0.17 -9.36 -22.15
C GLY A 25 0.13 -7.99 -22.76
N MET A 26 1.03 -7.99 -23.78
CA MET A 26 1.57 -6.74 -24.37
C MET A 26 0.54 -5.91 -25.15
N TYR A 27 -0.67 -6.40 -25.34
CA TYR A 27 -1.72 -5.76 -26.15
C TYR A 27 -2.96 -5.38 -25.34
N SER A 28 -2.89 -5.40 -24.01
CA SER A 28 -3.98 -4.84 -23.21
C SER A 28 -4.18 -3.38 -23.62
N ASN A 29 -5.41 -3.00 -23.91
CA ASN A 29 -5.71 -1.61 -24.26
C ASN A 29 -5.29 -0.74 -23.10
N TRP A 30 -4.22 -0.01 -23.28
CA TRP A 30 -3.73 0.98 -22.35
C TRP A 30 -4.82 2.02 -22.12
N ASN A 31 -5.64 1.84 -21.12
CA ASN A 31 -6.41 2.91 -20.55
C ASN A 31 -5.46 3.79 -19.72
N VAL A 32 -4.65 4.54 -20.46
CA VAL A 32 -3.85 5.65 -19.92
C VAL A 32 -4.83 6.73 -19.49
N GLY A 33 -5.44 6.57 -18.34
CA GLY A 33 -6.30 7.69 -18.02
C GLY A 33 -7.23 7.57 -16.86
N GLY A 34 -6.98 6.92 -15.89
CA GLY A 34 -7.82 7.06 -14.74
C GLY A 34 -7.34 6.16 -13.62
N HIS A 35 -6.65 6.74 -12.67
CA HIS A 35 -6.52 6.13 -11.37
C HIS A 35 -7.93 6.03 -10.79
N ASP A 36 -8.67 4.99 -11.12
CA ASP A 36 -9.85 4.63 -10.37
C ASP A 36 -9.45 4.43 -8.92
N VAL A 37 -10.25 4.99 -8.01
CA VAL A 37 -9.93 4.96 -6.60
C VAL A 37 -9.80 3.52 -6.15
N GLY A 38 -8.54 3.06 -5.99
CA GLY A 38 -8.25 1.76 -5.40
C GLY A 38 -8.11 0.59 -6.37
N THR A 39 -8.13 0.82 -7.69
CA THR A 39 -7.84 -0.23 -8.69
C THR A 39 -6.81 0.31 -9.67
N ASP A 40 -5.65 -0.33 -9.73
CA ASP A 40 -4.58 0.05 -10.65
C ASP A 40 -4.59 -0.85 -11.90
N VAL A 41 -4.90 -2.14 -11.74
CA VAL A 41 -4.94 -3.13 -12.84
C VAL A 41 -6.16 -4.04 -12.71
N ILE A 42 -6.78 -4.38 -13.82
CA ILE A 42 -7.86 -5.39 -13.90
C ILE A 42 -7.37 -6.52 -14.78
N CYS A 43 -7.43 -7.75 -14.27
CA CYS A 43 -7.19 -8.93 -15.07
C CYS A 43 -8.39 -9.16 -15.99
N GLU A 44 -8.21 -8.96 -17.29
CA GLU A 44 -9.29 -8.99 -18.28
C GLU A 44 -9.97 -10.37 -18.39
N SER A 45 -9.22 -11.45 -18.16
CA SER A 45 -9.74 -12.81 -18.29
C SER A 45 -10.70 -13.23 -17.18
N VAL A 46 -10.52 -12.73 -15.96
CA VAL A 46 -11.30 -13.13 -14.78
C VAL A 46 -11.96 -11.96 -14.04
N GLY A 47 -11.67 -10.73 -14.44
CA GLY A 47 -12.26 -9.52 -13.85
C GLY A 47 -11.71 -9.14 -12.47
N THR A 48 -10.65 -9.80 -12.00
CA THR A 48 -10.02 -9.51 -10.70
C THR A 48 -9.38 -8.12 -10.71
N LYS A 49 -9.67 -7.33 -9.68
CA LYS A 49 -9.16 -5.96 -9.51
C LYS A 49 -7.96 -5.96 -8.57
N TYR A 50 -6.83 -5.50 -9.09
CA TYR A 50 -5.57 -5.40 -8.35
C TYR A 50 -5.24 -3.97 -7.98
N GLN A 51 -4.70 -3.80 -6.77
CA GLN A 51 -4.08 -2.57 -6.32
C GLN A 51 -2.58 -2.78 -6.21
N ASN A 52 -1.81 -2.10 -7.03
CA ASN A 52 -0.36 -2.16 -7.01
C ASN A 52 0.22 -1.17 -6.00
N LYS A 53 1.16 -1.63 -5.20
CA LYS A 53 1.84 -0.78 -4.21
C LYS A 53 3.33 -1.06 -4.17
N SER A 54 4.10 -0.04 -3.83
CA SER A 54 5.48 -0.20 -3.38
C SER A 54 5.54 0.01 -1.88
N GLY A 55 6.32 -0.83 -1.20
CA GLY A 55 6.43 -0.81 0.25
C GLY A 55 7.86 -0.83 0.75
N ASP A 56 8.07 -0.31 1.96
CA ASP A 56 9.35 -0.41 2.66
C ASP A 56 9.31 -1.59 3.64
N ILE A 57 10.23 -2.54 3.46
CA ILE A 57 10.35 -3.74 4.30
C ILE A 57 11.33 -3.48 5.45
N ASN A 58 10.94 -3.92 6.64
CA ASN A 58 11.80 -4.04 7.79
C ASN A 58 12.03 -5.52 8.10
N LEU A 59 13.11 -6.09 7.59
CA LEU A 59 13.43 -7.51 7.78
C LEU A 59 13.64 -7.91 9.26
N LYS A 60 14.10 -6.99 10.11
CA LYS A 60 14.27 -7.28 11.54
C LYS A 60 12.95 -7.46 12.27
N LYS A 61 11.92 -6.76 11.84
CA LYS A 61 10.56 -6.84 12.40
C LYS A 61 9.66 -7.80 11.61
N GLY A 62 10.05 -8.24 10.41
CA GLY A 62 9.19 -9.00 9.52
C GLY A 62 7.96 -8.20 9.05
N THR A 63 8.09 -6.88 8.88
CA THR A 63 6.96 -6.01 8.50
C THR A 63 7.20 -5.27 7.20
N ILE A 64 6.10 -4.94 6.51
CA ILE A 64 6.09 -4.04 5.36
C ILE A 64 5.22 -2.81 5.67
N VAL A 65 5.66 -1.65 5.19
CA VAL A 65 4.92 -0.38 5.29
C VAL A 65 4.65 0.16 3.91
N TRP A 66 3.39 0.52 3.64
CA TRP A 66 3.00 1.13 2.36
C TRP A 66 2.02 2.28 2.54
N SER A 67 1.93 3.15 1.52
CA SER A 67 0.93 4.20 1.45
C SER A 67 -0.37 3.69 0.82
N GLY A 68 -1.49 4.06 1.39
CA GLY A 68 -2.83 3.76 0.90
C GLY A 68 -3.53 5.00 0.32
N HIS A 69 -4.83 5.08 0.52
CA HIS A 69 -5.65 6.17 0.01
C HIS A 69 -5.36 7.53 0.66
N ARG A 70 -5.57 8.60 -0.09
CA ARG A 70 -5.69 9.95 0.45
C ARG A 70 -7.10 10.19 0.93
N THR A 71 -7.25 10.74 2.12
CA THR A 71 -8.56 10.95 2.77
C THR A 71 -8.89 12.44 2.95
N THR A 72 -8.31 13.32 2.16
CA THR A 72 -8.48 14.79 2.24
C THR A 72 -9.93 15.25 2.03
N SER A 73 -10.68 14.57 1.17
CA SER A 73 -12.10 14.85 0.90
C SER A 73 -13.04 14.50 2.05
N HIS A 74 -12.57 13.71 3.02
CA HIS A 74 -13.35 13.26 4.18
C HIS A 74 -12.96 14.10 5.39
N LYS A 75 -13.93 14.81 5.99
CA LYS A 75 -13.66 15.81 7.05
C LYS A 75 -13.46 15.17 8.41
N THR A 76 -14.32 14.21 8.78
CA THR A 76 -14.28 13.56 10.09
C THR A 76 -13.44 12.28 10.07
N ILE A 77 -12.99 11.81 11.24
CA ILE A 77 -12.28 10.53 11.31
C ILE A 77 -13.20 9.35 10.97
N GLU A 78 -14.45 9.41 11.33
CA GLU A 78 -15.47 8.40 11.03
C GLU A 78 -15.67 8.25 9.52
N ASP A 79 -15.77 9.36 8.79
CA ASP A 79 -15.86 9.35 7.32
C ASP A 79 -14.61 8.77 6.67
N LYS A 80 -13.43 9.11 7.21
CA LYS A 80 -12.15 8.55 6.76
C LYS A 80 -12.11 7.04 6.94
N ILE A 81 -12.45 6.56 8.14
CA ILE A 81 -12.47 5.12 8.45
C ILE A 81 -13.49 4.41 7.55
N LYS A 82 -14.70 4.93 7.40
CA LYS A 82 -15.71 4.38 6.51
C LYS A 82 -15.23 4.29 5.06
N PHE A 83 -14.49 5.28 4.59
CA PHE A 83 -13.94 5.29 3.24
C PHE A 83 -12.85 4.23 3.07
N ILE A 84 -11.82 4.22 3.94
CA ILE A 84 -10.68 3.29 3.82
C ILE A 84 -11.06 1.82 4.10
N SER A 85 -12.17 1.58 4.82
CA SER A 85 -12.67 0.23 5.10
C SER A 85 -13.54 -0.35 4.00
N LYS A 86 -13.85 0.42 2.95
CA LYS A 86 -14.53 -0.13 1.77
C LYS A 86 -13.58 -1.00 0.98
N LYS A 87 -14.10 -2.08 0.41
CA LYS A 87 -13.35 -2.90 -0.55
C LYS A 87 -13.19 -2.11 -1.86
N HIS A 88 -11.98 -1.68 -2.16
CA HIS A 88 -11.65 -0.93 -3.38
C HIS A 88 -11.02 -1.81 -4.47
N CYS A 89 -10.42 -2.94 -4.08
CA CYS A 89 -9.85 -3.94 -4.98
C CYS A 89 -10.10 -5.34 -4.41
N ASP A 90 -9.81 -6.36 -5.19
CA ASP A 90 -9.87 -7.75 -4.74
C ASP A 90 -8.55 -8.15 -4.09
N GLU A 91 -7.45 -7.76 -4.69
CA GLU A 91 -6.11 -8.18 -4.31
C GLU A 91 -5.10 -7.04 -4.31
N TYR A 92 -4.14 -7.12 -3.42
CA TYR A 92 -2.95 -6.27 -3.41
C TYR A 92 -1.76 -7.00 -3.99
N VAL A 93 -1.02 -6.33 -4.86
CA VAL A 93 0.27 -6.78 -5.38
C VAL A 93 1.31 -5.73 -5.03
N MET A 94 2.33 -6.14 -4.27
CA MET A 94 3.27 -5.22 -3.69
C MET A 94 4.71 -5.55 -4.11
N LEU A 95 5.44 -4.50 -4.45
CA LEU A 95 6.88 -4.56 -4.65
C LEU A 95 7.56 -3.96 -3.42
N GLY A 96 7.97 -4.83 -2.51
CA GLY A 96 8.65 -4.46 -1.26
C GLY A 96 10.15 -4.25 -1.48
N ARG A 97 10.74 -3.27 -0.78
CA ARG A 97 12.18 -3.03 -0.77
C ARG A 97 12.70 -2.81 0.64
N ASN A 98 13.90 -3.28 0.90
CA ASN A 98 14.62 -2.94 2.13
C ASN A 98 15.52 -1.73 1.87
N LYS A 99 15.19 -0.57 2.42
CA LYS A 99 15.97 0.67 2.25
C LYS A 99 17.41 0.54 2.69
N LYS A 100 17.70 -0.26 3.73
CA LYS A 100 19.07 -0.45 4.24
C LYS A 100 19.92 -1.24 3.26
N GLU A 101 19.39 -2.33 2.73
CA GLU A 101 20.08 -3.14 1.71
C GLU A 101 20.26 -2.35 0.42
N TRP A 102 19.27 -1.54 0.05
CA TRP A 102 19.35 -0.69 -1.12
C TRP A 102 20.54 0.26 -1.07
N ASN A 103 20.81 0.83 0.09
CA ASN A 103 21.94 1.74 0.31
C ASN A 103 23.30 1.01 0.36
N THR A 104 23.32 -0.27 0.66
CA THR A 104 24.55 -1.11 0.72
C THR A 104 24.87 -1.83 -0.60
N GLY A 105 24.08 -1.60 -1.65
CA GLY A 105 24.30 -2.21 -2.96
C GLY A 105 23.52 -3.51 -3.20
N ASN A 106 22.95 -4.12 -2.19
CA ASN A 106 22.03 -5.25 -2.35
C ASN A 106 20.61 -4.75 -2.67
N LYS A 107 20.29 -4.71 -3.97
CA LYS A 107 19.04 -4.13 -4.50
C LYS A 107 18.01 -5.20 -4.78
N SER A 108 17.60 -5.92 -3.74
CA SER A 108 16.58 -6.95 -3.87
C SER A 108 15.18 -6.37 -3.70
N TYR A 109 14.25 -6.88 -4.49
CA TYR A 109 12.82 -6.67 -4.32
C TYR A 109 12.17 -7.92 -3.74
N TYR A 110 11.09 -7.70 -2.98
CA TYR A 110 10.24 -8.71 -2.41
C TYR A 110 8.86 -8.56 -3.04
N PHE A 111 8.38 -9.61 -3.67
CA PHE A 111 7.03 -9.65 -4.22
C PHE A 111 6.08 -10.20 -3.17
N ILE A 112 5.04 -9.45 -2.83
CA ILE A 112 4.03 -9.83 -1.85
C ILE A 112 2.67 -9.69 -2.51
N HIS A 113 1.87 -10.76 -2.48
CA HIS A 113 0.53 -10.83 -3.05
C HIS A 113 -0.46 -11.33 -2.02
N PHE A 114 -1.59 -10.64 -1.83
CA PHE A 114 -2.59 -11.03 -0.84
C PHE A 114 -3.98 -10.49 -1.15
N ASP A 115 -5.01 -11.21 -0.66
CA ASP A 115 -6.41 -10.79 -0.71
C ASP A 115 -6.62 -9.52 0.11
N ALA A 116 -7.29 -8.52 -0.47
CA ALA A 116 -7.51 -7.22 0.16
C ALA A 116 -8.34 -7.32 1.47
N SER A 117 -9.15 -8.36 1.63
CA SER A 117 -9.95 -8.59 2.84
C SER A 117 -9.12 -8.91 4.09
N LYS A 118 -7.82 -9.26 3.93
CA LYS A 118 -6.93 -9.43 5.07
C LYS A 118 -6.74 -8.16 5.90
N ILE A 119 -6.94 -6.99 5.30
CA ILE A 119 -6.78 -5.70 5.97
C ILE A 119 -8.15 -5.04 6.14
N ASP A 120 -8.65 -5.03 7.36
CA ASP A 120 -9.93 -4.41 7.72
C ASP A 120 -9.70 -3.27 8.73
N TYR A 121 -9.65 -2.05 8.24
CA TYR A 121 -9.40 -0.86 9.06
C TYR A 121 -10.51 -0.55 10.06
N SER A 122 -11.71 -1.10 9.89
CA SER A 122 -12.82 -0.95 10.84
C SER A 122 -12.58 -1.68 12.16
N LYS A 123 -11.71 -2.70 12.16
CA LYS A 123 -11.32 -3.46 13.35
C LYS A 123 -10.26 -2.78 14.21
N LEU A 124 -9.70 -1.65 13.74
CA LEU A 124 -8.69 -0.90 14.48
C LEU A 124 -9.37 0.09 15.44
N LYS A 125 -8.74 0.30 16.60
CA LYS A 125 -9.09 1.36 17.54
C LYS A 125 -8.29 2.60 17.17
N TRP A 126 -8.97 3.67 16.75
CA TRP A 126 -8.37 4.88 16.27
C TRP A 126 -8.24 5.91 17.39
N SER A 127 -7.07 6.55 17.49
CA SER A 127 -6.76 7.63 18.42
C SER A 127 -6.05 8.78 17.71
N GLU A 128 -6.26 9.98 18.19
CA GLU A 128 -5.62 11.19 17.69
C GLU A 128 -4.13 11.23 18.04
N THR A 129 -3.35 11.82 17.15
CA THR A 129 -1.93 12.08 17.38
C THR A 129 -1.64 13.55 17.29
N TYR A 130 -0.82 14.06 18.21
CA TYR A 130 -0.51 15.47 18.32
C TYR A 130 0.98 15.75 18.21
N SER A 131 1.34 16.93 17.72
CA SER A 131 2.70 17.45 17.77
C SER A 131 3.09 17.82 19.22
N LYS A 132 4.37 18.09 19.45
CA LYS A 132 4.85 18.61 20.74
C LYS A 132 4.20 19.95 21.13
N THR A 133 3.68 20.70 20.15
CA THR A 133 2.99 21.98 20.35
C THR A 133 1.47 21.84 20.50
N GLY A 134 0.95 20.62 20.65
CA GLY A 134 -0.48 20.36 20.80
C GLY A 134 -1.32 20.43 19.53
N LYS A 135 -0.69 20.56 18.34
CA LYS A 135 -1.39 20.57 17.07
C LYS A 135 -1.71 19.14 16.63
N LEU A 136 -2.96 18.87 16.22
CA LEU A 136 -3.36 17.59 15.64
C LEU A 136 -2.52 17.28 14.39
N THR A 137 -1.90 16.10 14.35
CA THR A 137 -1.05 15.63 13.24
C THR A 137 -1.66 14.49 12.45
N GLY A 138 -2.67 13.82 13.02
CA GLY A 138 -3.37 12.71 12.37
C GLY A 138 -4.00 11.74 13.36
N TRP A 139 -4.15 10.51 12.93
CA TRP A 139 -4.73 9.42 13.72
C TRP A 139 -3.90 8.16 13.56
N VAL A 140 -3.86 7.35 14.60
CA VAL A 140 -3.27 6.01 14.61
C VAL A 140 -4.35 5.00 14.97
N GLY A 141 -4.45 3.95 14.16
CA GLY A 141 -5.33 2.81 14.37
C GLY A 141 -4.51 1.58 14.76
N VAL A 142 -4.81 1.00 15.92
CA VAL A 142 -4.14 -0.19 16.44
C VAL A 142 -5.16 -1.17 17.02
N ASN A 143 -4.79 -2.45 17.01
CA ASN A 143 -5.50 -3.50 17.72
C ASN A 143 -4.48 -4.60 18.04
N ASP A 144 -4.21 -4.85 19.30
CA ASP A 144 -3.19 -5.79 19.77
C ASP A 144 -3.44 -7.25 19.32
N LYS A 145 -4.66 -7.55 18.87
CA LYS A 145 -5.02 -8.86 18.33
C LYS A 145 -4.78 -8.99 16.83
N LEU A 146 -4.40 -7.90 16.16
CA LEU A 146 -4.21 -7.87 14.71
C LEU A 146 -2.73 -7.65 14.37
N PRO A 147 -2.22 -8.32 13.33
CA PRO A 147 -0.82 -8.22 12.92
C PRO A 147 -0.55 -6.99 12.04
N TYR A 148 -1.46 -6.03 12.03
CA TYR A 148 -1.33 -4.78 11.28
C TYR A 148 -1.82 -3.58 12.09
N SER A 149 -1.30 -2.43 11.72
CA SER A 149 -1.70 -1.11 12.22
C SER A 149 -1.80 -0.12 11.08
N ALA A 150 -2.44 1.01 11.31
CA ALA A 150 -2.57 2.05 10.31
C ALA A 150 -2.39 3.45 10.91
N LYS A 151 -2.01 4.42 10.06
CA LYS A 151 -1.87 5.83 10.42
C LYS A 151 -2.42 6.70 9.29
N ILE A 152 -3.21 7.70 9.63
CA ILE A 152 -3.60 8.77 8.71
C ILE A 152 -2.80 10.02 9.09
N SER A 153 -1.94 10.52 8.19
CA SER A 153 -1.07 11.66 8.43
C SER A 153 -1.57 12.91 7.75
N LEU A 154 -1.95 13.93 8.51
CA LEU A 154 -2.46 15.21 7.98
C LEU A 154 -1.40 15.99 7.20
N SER A 155 -0.12 15.88 7.58
CA SER A 155 0.99 16.57 6.90
C SER A 155 1.26 16.07 5.48
N MET A 156 0.69 14.92 5.11
CA MET A 156 0.86 14.27 3.82
C MET A 156 -0.49 14.10 3.09
N SER A 157 -1.27 15.16 2.99
CA SER A 157 -2.59 15.15 2.34
C SER A 157 -3.55 14.12 2.95
N ALA A 158 -3.55 14.00 4.28
CA ALA A 158 -4.32 12.99 5.01
C ALA A 158 -4.13 11.56 4.44
N GLN A 159 -2.88 11.23 4.10
CA GLN A 159 -2.47 9.95 3.54
C GLN A 159 -2.60 8.84 4.57
N LEU A 160 -3.21 7.73 4.16
CA LEU A 160 -3.20 6.48 4.90
C LEU A 160 -1.84 5.79 4.74
N TRP A 161 -1.32 5.26 5.82
CA TRP A 161 -0.15 4.39 5.87
C TRP A 161 -0.53 3.13 6.62
N THR A 162 -0.12 1.98 6.11
CA THR A 162 -0.37 0.68 6.75
C THR A 162 0.96 0.00 7.01
N GLU A 163 1.14 -0.56 8.21
CA GLU A 163 2.22 -1.47 8.58
C GLU A 163 1.61 -2.83 8.88
N CYS A 164 2.14 -3.89 8.30
CA CYS A 164 1.64 -5.26 8.47
C CYS A 164 2.79 -6.26 8.55
N SER A 165 2.57 -7.36 9.29
CA SER A 165 3.45 -8.54 9.26
C SER A 165 3.43 -9.16 7.87
N ILE A 166 4.61 -9.47 7.32
CA ILE A 166 4.76 -10.13 6.02
C ILE A 166 4.20 -11.56 6.10
N ASP A 167 4.54 -12.29 7.16
CA ASP A 167 4.06 -13.66 7.36
C ASP A 167 2.52 -13.75 7.37
N TYR A 168 1.85 -12.75 7.92
CA TYR A 168 0.39 -12.68 7.89
C TYR A 168 -0.17 -12.46 6.48
N LEU A 169 0.49 -11.65 5.68
CA LEU A 169 0.06 -11.37 4.30
C LEU A 169 0.27 -12.57 3.39
N GLU A 170 1.38 -13.31 3.57
CA GLU A 170 1.76 -14.45 2.73
C GLU A 170 1.12 -15.78 3.14
N ASN A 171 0.68 -15.93 4.40
CA ASN A 171 -0.03 -17.12 4.84
C ASN A 171 -1.42 -17.17 4.20
N ILE A 172 -1.56 -18.13 3.27
CA ILE A 172 -2.80 -18.49 2.58
C ILE A 172 -3.65 -19.39 3.50
#